data_5758648f254125319ef8d0d5650b36fd
#
_entry.id   5758648f254125319ef8d0d5650b36fd
#
_cell.length_a   1.000
_cell.length_b   1.000
_cell.length_c   1.000
_cell.angle_alpha   90.00
_cell.angle_beta   90.00
_cell.angle_gamma   90.00
#
_symmetry.space_group_name_H-M   'P 1'
#
loop_
_entity.id
_entity.type
_entity.pdbx_description
1 polymer ?
#
loop_
_entity_poly.entity_id
_entity_poly.type
_entity_poly.pdbx_seq_one_letter_code
_entity_poly.pdbx_strand_id
1 'polypeptide(L)'
;MGNQAAMTKAGDTRQQILDTAKDIILGKGFTAVGLNEILVCAGVPKGSFYHYFKSKEQFGDALLEDYFDGYLSQLELTLKDNGSNISSRLLTFFQAWLECQSSDHTADKCLVVKLSAEVTDLSETMRITLKNGTDRVIERLTRFVAEGIAQGEFPAELDAKNVTAEIYYMWIGATLLTKVSHTRDALERAMHATKSRLALD
;
A
#
# COMPACT_ATOMS: atom_id res chain seq x y z
N MET A 1 4.24 -27.71 -26.21
CA MET A 1 4.76 -26.32 -26.24
C MET A 1 3.70 -25.21 -26.31
N GLY A 2 2.44 -25.49 -26.72
CA GLY A 2 1.39 -24.44 -26.84
C GLY A 2 0.76 -23.93 -25.52
N ASN A 3 0.81 -24.70 -24.44
CA ASN A 3 0.06 -24.38 -23.22
C ASN A 3 0.79 -23.35 -22.29
N GLN A 4 2.11 -23.33 -22.28
CA GLN A 4 2.90 -22.39 -21.48
C GLN A 4 2.87 -20.97 -22.07
N ALA A 5 2.90 -20.82 -23.38
CA ALA A 5 2.85 -19.51 -24.03
C ALA A 5 1.45 -18.84 -23.91
N ALA A 6 0.37 -19.64 -23.86
CA ALA A 6 -0.99 -19.14 -23.64
C ALA A 6 -1.20 -18.71 -22.17
N MET A 7 -0.62 -19.41 -21.20
CA MET A 7 -0.70 -19.06 -19.78
C MET A 7 0.10 -17.80 -19.44
N THR A 8 1.28 -17.59 -20.04
CA THR A 8 2.06 -16.34 -19.89
C THR A 8 1.31 -15.15 -20.46
N LYS A 9 0.75 -15.24 -21.67
CA LYS A 9 -0.01 -14.16 -22.31
C LYS A 9 -1.30 -13.81 -21.55
N ALA A 10 -1.94 -14.78 -20.93
CA ALA A 10 -3.14 -14.57 -20.12
C ALA A 10 -2.80 -13.88 -18.78
N GLY A 11 -1.70 -14.26 -18.12
CA GLY A 11 -1.19 -13.59 -16.92
C GLY A 11 -0.81 -12.13 -17.20
N ASP A 12 -0.13 -11.87 -18.31
CA ASP A 12 0.24 -10.54 -18.75
C ASP A 12 -0.98 -9.62 -18.97
N THR A 13 -2.06 -10.13 -19.59
CA THR A 13 -3.27 -9.34 -19.83
C THR A 13 -4.03 -9.01 -18.55
N ARG A 14 -4.13 -9.96 -17.60
CA ARG A 14 -4.74 -9.70 -16.29
C ARG A 14 -3.97 -8.61 -15.54
N GLN A 15 -2.65 -8.73 -15.48
CA GLN A 15 -1.80 -7.75 -14.82
C GLN A 15 -1.87 -6.39 -15.50
N GLN A 16 -1.84 -6.34 -16.83
CA GLN A 16 -1.99 -5.11 -17.59
C GLN A 16 -3.29 -4.35 -17.25
N ILE A 17 -4.41 -5.08 -17.05
CA ILE A 17 -5.67 -4.47 -16.60
C ILE A 17 -5.54 -3.90 -15.19
N LEU A 18 -4.92 -4.63 -14.25
CA LEU A 18 -4.74 -4.20 -12.86
C LEU A 18 -3.82 -2.97 -12.78
N ASP A 19 -2.68 -2.99 -13.45
CA ASP A 19 -1.72 -1.88 -13.45
C ASP A 19 -2.33 -0.60 -14.03
N THR A 20 -2.97 -0.70 -15.20
CA THR A 20 -3.64 0.44 -15.82
C THR A 20 -4.75 1.01 -14.94
N ALA A 21 -5.54 0.13 -14.33
CA ALA A 21 -6.63 0.55 -13.47
C ALA A 21 -6.16 1.21 -12.18
N LYS A 22 -5.08 0.73 -11.59
CA LYS A 22 -4.48 1.30 -10.38
C LYS A 22 -4.19 2.79 -10.58
N ASP A 23 -3.53 3.17 -11.68
CA ASP A 23 -3.18 4.56 -11.97
C ASP A 23 -4.41 5.45 -12.14
N ILE A 24 -5.43 4.96 -12.88
CA ILE A 24 -6.67 5.71 -13.11
C ILE A 24 -7.45 5.87 -11.80
N ILE A 25 -7.57 4.80 -11.01
CA ILE A 25 -8.32 4.78 -9.75
C ILE A 25 -7.63 5.64 -8.69
N LEU A 26 -6.32 5.65 -8.61
CA LEU A 26 -5.56 6.56 -7.73
C LEU A 26 -5.88 8.02 -8.03
N GLY A 27 -6.07 8.38 -9.29
CA GLY A 27 -6.48 9.73 -9.68
C GLY A 27 -7.94 10.03 -9.36
N LYS A 28 -8.86 9.18 -9.77
CA LYS A 28 -10.31 9.46 -9.82
C LYS A 28 -11.14 8.83 -8.70
N GLY A 29 -10.70 7.74 -8.08
CA GLY A 29 -11.48 6.90 -7.17
C GLY A 29 -12.13 5.72 -7.88
N PHE A 30 -12.52 4.69 -7.11
CA PHE A 30 -13.03 3.43 -7.65
C PHE A 30 -14.43 3.57 -8.29
N THR A 31 -15.34 4.29 -7.62
CA THR A 31 -16.73 4.46 -8.10
C THR A 31 -16.80 5.33 -9.34
N ALA A 32 -15.97 6.37 -9.42
CA ALA A 32 -15.95 7.30 -10.55
C ALA A 32 -15.35 6.71 -11.84
N VAL A 33 -14.61 5.59 -11.76
CA VAL A 33 -13.97 4.98 -12.93
C VAL A 33 -14.87 3.91 -13.53
N GLY A 34 -15.22 4.11 -14.81
CA GLY A 34 -15.99 3.14 -15.59
C GLY A 34 -15.12 2.01 -16.13
N LEU A 35 -15.68 0.80 -16.20
CA LEU A 35 -14.99 -0.35 -16.76
C LEU A 35 -14.47 -0.10 -18.19
N ASN A 36 -15.26 0.57 -19.02
CA ASN A 36 -14.87 0.87 -20.40
C ASN A 36 -13.63 1.77 -20.46
N GLU A 37 -13.49 2.73 -19.53
CA GLU A 37 -12.32 3.59 -19.46
C GLU A 37 -11.05 2.78 -19.18
N ILE A 38 -11.11 1.87 -18.20
CA ILE A 38 -9.98 0.98 -17.87
C ILE A 38 -9.58 0.16 -19.10
N LEU A 39 -10.55 -0.45 -19.77
CA LEU A 39 -10.30 -1.32 -20.91
C LEU A 39 -9.73 -0.59 -22.13
N VAL A 40 -10.22 0.61 -22.41
CA VAL A 40 -9.68 1.46 -23.46
C VAL A 40 -8.25 1.85 -23.17
N CYS A 41 -7.96 2.31 -21.94
CA CYS A 41 -6.60 2.67 -21.54
C CYS A 41 -5.65 1.47 -21.52
N ALA A 42 -6.14 0.29 -21.11
CA ALA A 42 -5.35 -0.94 -21.13
C ALA A 42 -5.19 -1.55 -22.53
N GLY A 43 -5.92 -1.05 -23.55
CA GLY A 43 -5.91 -1.65 -24.88
C GLY A 43 -6.47 -3.08 -24.93
N VAL A 44 -7.41 -3.41 -24.02
CA VAL A 44 -7.94 -4.77 -23.82
C VAL A 44 -9.42 -4.84 -24.24
N PRO A 45 -9.82 -5.82 -25.06
CA PRO A 45 -11.22 -6.02 -25.42
C PRO A 45 -12.09 -6.35 -24.19
N LYS A 46 -13.36 -5.88 -24.20
CA LYS A 46 -14.32 -6.09 -23.11
C LYS A 46 -14.51 -7.57 -22.74
N GLY A 47 -14.50 -8.46 -23.74
CA GLY A 47 -14.62 -9.91 -23.51
C GLY A 47 -13.46 -10.48 -22.68
N SER A 48 -12.25 -9.92 -22.79
CA SER A 48 -11.10 -10.35 -22.02
C SER A 48 -11.23 -10.01 -20.54
N PHE A 49 -11.87 -8.90 -20.19
CA PHE A 49 -12.12 -8.56 -18.78
C PHE A 49 -12.98 -9.63 -18.09
N TYR A 50 -14.10 -10.00 -18.70
CA TYR A 50 -15.02 -10.99 -18.11
C TYR A 50 -14.45 -12.41 -18.09
N HIS A 51 -13.36 -12.64 -18.80
CA HIS A 51 -12.58 -13.87 -18.66
C HIS A 51 -11.83 -13.92 -17.33
N TYR A 52 -11.34 -12.77 -16.81
CA TYR A 52 -10.57 -12.68 -15.57
C TYR A 52 -11.39 -12.29 -14.35
N PHE A 53 -12.39 -11.43 -14.54
CA PHE A 53 -13.16 -10.82 -13.45
C PHE A 53 -14.66 -10.91 -13.77
N LYS A 54 -15.42 -11.58 -12.92
CA LYS A 54 -16.87 -11.77 -13.13
C LYS A 54 -17.67 -10.49 -12.91
N SER A 55 -17.14 -9.54 -12.12
CA SER A 55 -17.78 -8.27 -11.80
C SER A 55 -16.74 -7.18 -11.54
N LYS A 56 -17.18 -5.91 -11.52
CA LYS A 56 -16.34 -4.77 -11.11
C LYS A 56 -15.89 -4.90 -9.65
N GLU A 57 -16.72 -5.50 -8.81
CA GLU A 57 -16.41 -5.75 -7.41
C GLU A 57 -15.28 -6.78 -7.26
N GLN A 58 -15.38 -7.93 -7.93
CA GLN A 58 -14.30 -8.93 -7.93
C GLN A 58 -13.00 -8.38 -8.52
N PHE A 59 -13.10 -7.52 -9.52
CA PHE A 59 -11.95 -6.81 -10.05
C PHE A 59 -11.34 -5.85 -9.00
N GLY A 60 -12.17 -5.10 -8.26
CA GLY A 60 -11.71 -4.22 -7.18
C GLY A 60 -11.01 -4.98 -6.05
N ASP A 61 -11.54 -6.13 -5.69
CA ASP A 61 -10.93 -7.05 -4.72
C ASP A 61 -9.53 -7.51 -5.20
N ALA A 62 -9.44 -8.01 -6.43
CA ALA A 62 -8.18 -8.42 -7.04
C ALA A 62 -7.16 -7.27 -7.16
N LEU A 63 -7.62 -6.04 -7.41
CA LEU A 63 -6.79 -4.84 -7.45
C LEU A 63 -6.19 -4.53 -6.07
N LEU A 64 -6.97 -4.67 -5.01
CA LEU A 64 -6.50 -4.45 -3.65
C LEU A 64 -5.51 -5.53 -3.21
N GLU A 65 -5.76 -6.79 -3.54
CA GLU A 65 -4.81 -7.89 -3.28
C GLU A 65 -3.47 -7.64 -3.98
N ASP A 66 -3.50 -7.36 -5.27
CA ASP A 66 -2.30 -7.05 -6.07
C ASP A 66 -1.52 -5.85 -5.51
N TYR A 67 -2.23 -4.79 -5.09
CA TYR A 67 -1.62 -3.63 -4.45
C TYR A 67 -0.89 -4.01 -3.17
N PHE A 68 -1.51 -4.79 -2.26
CA PHE A 68 -0.87 -5.18 -1.00
C PHE A 68 0.29 -6.15 -1.21
N ASP A 69 0.21 -7.06 -2.16
CA ASP A 69 1.31 -7.97 -2.48
C ASP A 69 2.52 -7.22 -3.03
N GLY A 70 2.29 -6.25 -3.92
CA GLY A 70 3.34 -5.35 -4.41
C GLY A 70 3.92 -4.48 -3.29
N TYR A 71 3.07 -3.91 -2.45
CA TYR A 71 3.50 -3.08 -1.31
C TYR A 71 4.33 -3.85 -0.30
N LEU A 72 3.89 -5.05 0.09
CA LEU A 72 4.65 -5.91 1.01
C LEU A 72 5.97 -6.38 0.41
N SER A 73 5.99 -6.70 -0.88
CA SER A 73 7.23 -7.05 -1.58
C SER A 73 8.24 -5.90 -1.54
N GLN A 74 7.77 -4.66 -1.76
CA GLN A 74 8.62 -3.47 -1.68
C GLN A 74 9.07 -3.18 -0.24
N LEU A 75 8.19 -3.39 0.75
CA LEU A 75 8.51 -3.28 2.17
C LEU A 75 9.62 -4.26 2.55
N GLU A 76 9.54 -5.52 2.12
CA GLU A 76 10.58 -6.52 2.37
C GLU A 76 11.94 -6.11 1.78
N LEU A 77 11.95 -5.52 0.58
CA LEU A 77 13.18 -5.03 -0.04
C LEU A 77 13.80 -3.87 0.78
N THR A 78 12.96 -2.96 1.26
CA THR A 78 13.41 -1.80 2.05
C THR A 78 13.93 -2.22 3.43
N LEU A 79 13.29 -3.20 4.06
CA LEU A 79 13.68 -3.71 5.38
C LEU A 79 14.76 -4.79 5.34
N LYS A 80 15.14 -5.26 4.15
CA LYS A 80 16.18 -6.28 3.98
C LYS A 80 17.49 -5.82 4.60
N ASP A 81 18.21 -6.79 5.18
CA ASP A 81 19.55 -6.54 5.70
C ASP A 81 20.50 -6.10 4.58
N ASN A 82 21.09 -4.95 4.78
CA ASN A 82 22.04 -4.30 3.87
C ASN A 82 23.31 -3.82 4.60
N GLY A 83 23.53 -4.33 5.82
CA GLY A 83 24.62 -3.92 6.70
C GLY A 83 24.33 -2.67 7.55
N SER A 84 23.15 -2.03 7.37
CA SER A 84 22.70 -0.94 8.24
C SER A 84 21.92 -1.48 9.43
N ASN A 85 21.88 -0.72 10.53
CA ASN A 85 21.09 -1.07 11.70
C ASN A 85 19.57 -1.03 11.40
N ILE A 86 18.76 -1.66 12.25
CA ILE A 86 17.31 -1.79 12.09
C ILE A 86 16.64 -0.42 12.11
N SER A 87 17.05 0.44 13.04
CA SER A 87 16.51 1.81 13.17
C SER A 87 16.69 2.62 11.89
N SER A 88 17.86 2.58 11.27
CA SER A 88 18.13 3.27 10.00
C SER A 88 17.26 2.75 8.86
N ARG A 89 17.06 1.43 8.74
CA ARG A 89 16.20 0.83 7.71
C ARG A 89 14.74 1.19 7.92
N LEU A 90 14.28 1.22 9.17
CA LEU A 90 12.93 1.65 9.52
C LEU A 90 12.70 3.13 9.20
N LEU A 91 13.65 3.99 9.53
CA LEU A 91 13.57 5.41 9.19
C LEU A 91 13.62 5.65 7.69
N THR A 92 14.40 4.87 6.95
CA THR A 92 14.42 4.90 5.47
C THR A 92 13.04 4.57 4.89
N PHE A 93 12.35 3.58 5.45
CA PHE A 93 10.97 3.25 5.04
C PHE A 93 10.01 4.44 5.26
N PHE A 94 10.04 5.06 6.44
CA PHE A 94 9.18 6.20 6.73
C PHE A 94 9.57 7.45 5.93
N GLN A 95 10.84 7.66 5.66
CA GLN A 95 11.31 8.75 4.81
C GLN A 95 10.79 8.58 3.36
N ALA A 96 10.88 7.37 2.81
CA ALA A 96 10.31 7.06 1.50
C ALA A 96 8.79 7.28 1.48
N TRP A 97 8.07 6.90 2.54
CA TRP A 97 6.64 7.19 2.68
C TRP A 97 6.37 8.70 2.63
N LEU A 98 7.10 9.48 3.42
CA LEU A 98 6.96 10.94 3.46
C LEU A 98 7.16 11.56 2.07
N GLU A 99 8.23 11.22 1.38
CA GLU A 99 8.55 11.75 0.05
C GLU A 99 7.51 11.34 -0.99
N CYS A 100 7.14 10.07 -1.01
CA CYS A 100 6.12 9.51 -1.89
C CYS A 100 4.77 10.23 -1.72
N GLN A 101 4.30 10.41 -0.48
CA GLN A 101 3.00 11.06 -0.24
C GLN A 101 3.03 12.58 -0.41
N SER A 102 4.22 13.20 -0.35
CA SER A 102 4.40 14.64 -0.61
C SER A 102 4.63 14.97 -2.09
N SER A 103 4.89 13.96 -2.93
CA SER A 103 5.10 14.15 -4.37
C SER A 103 3.80 14.54 -5.09
N ASP A 104 3.90 15.16 -6.26
CA ASP A 104 2.75 15.47 -7.11
C ASP A 104 2.32 14.28 -7.98
N HIS A 105 3.10 13.19 -7.99
CA HIS A 105 2.83 12.02 -8.81
C HIS A 105 1.68 11.17 -8.21
N THR A 106 0.62 10.99 -9.00
CA THR A 106 -0.56 10.23 -8.58
C THR A 106 -0.25 8.76 -8.33
N ALA A 107 0.66 8.16 -9.10
CA ALA A 107 1.06 6.76 -8.96
C ALA A 107 1.68 6.40 -7.61
N ASP A 108 2.26 7.40 -6.92
CA ASP A 108 2.92 7.22 -5.63
C ASP A 108 1.95 7.30 -4.44
N LYS A 109 0.68 7.61 -4.66
CA LYS A 109 -0.28 7.83 -3.57
C LYS A 109 -0.75 6.54 -2.91
N CYS A 110 -1.04 6.63 -1.63
CA CYS A 110 -1.53 5.51 -0.83
C CYS A 110 -2.96 5.11 -1.26
N LEU A 111 -3.09 3.90 -1.81
CA LEU A 111 -4.39 3.38 -2.24
C LEU A 111 -5.33 3.14 -1.04
N VAL A 112 -4.79 2.78 0.13
CA VAL A 112 -5.57 2.63 1.36
C VAL A 112 -6.28 3.94 1.70
N VAL A 113 -5.55 5.06 1.78
CA VAL A 113 -6.13 6.39 2.07
C VAL A 113 -7.09 6.83 0.97
N LYS A 114 -6.82 6.48 -0.30
CA LYS A 114 -7.69 6.85 -1.42
C LYS A 114 -9.03 6.12 -1.40
N LEU A 115 -9.04 4.84 -1.07
CA LEU A 115 -10.18 3.96 -1.28
C LEU A 115 -10.94 3.58 0.00
N SER A 116 -10.33 3.71 1.21
CA SER A 116 -10.92 3.18 2.45
C SER A 116 -12.38 3.60 2.66
N ALA A 117 -12.71 4.87 2.57
CA ALA A 117 -14.06 5.35 2.78
C ALA A 117 -15.03 4.91 1.66
N GLU A 118 -14.52 4.82 0.43
CA GLU A 118 -15.33 4.54 -0.75
C GLU A 118 -15.70 3.04 -0.85
N VAL A 119 -14.73 2.15 -0.69
CA VAL A 119 -14.95 0.72 -0.90
C VAL A 119 -15.51 0.00 0.32
N THR A 120 -15.32 0.55 1.52
CA THR A 120 -15.84 -0.03 2.76
C THR A 120 -17.37 -0.06 2.76
N ASP A 121 -18.00 0.97 2.20
CA ASP A 121 -19.46 1.04 2.08
C ASP A 121 -19.99 0.33 0.83
N LEU A 122 -19.12 0.08 -0.17
CA LEU A 122 -19.50 -0.49 -1.45
C LEU A 122 -19.49 -2.02 -1.47
N SER A 123 -18.52 -2.66 -0.80
CA SER A 123 -18.29 -4.09 -0.90
C SER A 123 -17.64 -4.65 0.35
N GLU A 124 -18.31 -5.61 0.97
CA GLU A 124 -17.80 -6.34 2.15
C GLU A 124 -16.51 -7.11 1.81
N THR A 125 -16.42 -7.71 0.62
CA THR A 125 -15.21 -8.40 0.17
C THR A 125 -14.03 -7.43 0.09
N MET A 126 -14.18 -6.30 -0.58
CA MET A 126 -13.13 -5.30 -0.68
C MET A 126 -12.74 -4.70 0.68
N ARG A 127 -13.72 -4.52 1.59
CA ARG A 127 -13.47 -4.09 2.97
C ARG A 127 -12.59 -5.09 3.72
N ILE A 128 -12.89 -6.39 3.59
CA ILE A 128 -12.11 -7.46 4.22
C ILE A 128 -10.68 -7.50 3.64
N THR A 129 -10.55 -7.37 2.34
CA THR A 129 -9.23 -7.36 1.67
C THR A 129 -8.40 -6.15 2.10
N LEU A 130 -8.99 -4.95 2.21
CA LEU A 130 -8.35 -3.77 2.79
C LEU A 130 -7.87 -4.02 4.21
N LYS A 131 -8.75 -4.57 5.06
CA LYS A 131 -8.40 -4.89 6.45
C LYS A 131 -7.24 -5.87 6.51
N ASN A 132 -7.35 -7.00 5.82
CA ASN A 132 -6.34 -8.05 5.85
C ASN A 132 -4.98 -7.55 5.31
N GLY A 133 -4.99 -6.78 4.23
CA GLY A 133 -3.78 -6.19 3.67
C GLY A 133 -3.12 -5.21 4.64
N THR A 134 -3.90 -4.35 5.29
CA THR A 134 -3.41 -3.42 6.32
C THR A 134 -2.85 -4.17 7.53
N ASP A 135 -3.54 -5.20 8.01
CA ASP A 135 -3.06 -6.03 9.13
C ASP A 135 -1.72 -6.71 8.80
N ARG A 136 -1.55 -7.23 7.57
CA ARG A 136 -0.28 -7.82 7.11
C ARG A 136 0.87 -6.81 7.12
N VAL A 137 0.62 -5.56 6.72
CA VAL A 137 1.63 -4.49 6.76
C VAL A 137 2.03 -4.18 8.21
N ILE A 138 1.05 -3.98 9.10
CA ILE A 138 1.30 -3.71 10.52
C ILE A 138 2.06 -4.88 11.16
N GLU A 139 1.65 -6.12 10.90
CA GLU A 139 2.31 -7.32 11.42
C GLU A 139 3.77 -7.41 10.95
N ARG A 140 4.03 -7.10 9.69
CA ARG A 140 5.41 -7.12 9.16
C ARG A 140 6.29 -6.06 9.83
N LEU A 141 5.78 -4.84 9.98
CA LEU A 141 6.49 -3.77 10.69
C LEU A 141 6.67 -4.11 12.18
N THR A 142 5.66 -4.72 12.83
CA THR A 142 5.75 -5.17 14.23
C THR A 142 6.89 -6.15 14.43
N ARG A 143 7.03 -7.14 13.55
CA ARG A 143 8.16 -8.09 13.61
C ARG A 143 9.50 -7.36 13.48
N PHE A 144 9.58 -6.38 12.59
CA PHE A 144 10.81 -5.61 12.40
C PHE A 144 11.16 -4.73 13.62
N VAL A 145 10.17 -4.12 14.26
CA VAL A 145 10.36 -3.37 15.51
C VAL A 145 10.77 -4.31 16.66
N ALA A 146 10.15 -5.49 16.76
CA ALA A 146 10.53 -6.50 17.75
C ALA A 146 11.97 -6.99 17.58
N GLU A 147 12.44 -7.15 16.34
CA GLU A 147 13.86 -7.43 16.07
C GLU A 147 14.78 -6.31 16.57
N GLY A 148 14.41 -5.05 16.36
CA GLY A 148 15.17 -3.89 16.87
C GLY A 148 15.21 -3.82 18.39
N ILE A 149 14.12 -4.16 19.09
CA ILE A 149 14.09 -4.29 20.54
C ILE A 149 15.05 -5.41 21.00
N ALA A 150 14.98 -6.57 20.36
CA ALA A 150 15.83 -7.71 20.69
C ALA A 150 17.33 -7.45 20.47
N GLN A 151 17.67 -6.55 19.53
CA GLN A 151 19.06 -6.13 19.27
C GLN A 151 19.50 -4.90 20.09
N GLY A 152 18.61 -4.36 20.94
CA GLY A 152 18.91 -3.21 21.79
C GLY A 152 18.94 -1.86 21.05
N GLU A 153 18.38 -1.80 19.83
CA GLU A 153 18.26 -0.56 19.06
C GLU A 153 17.03 0.26 19.45
N PHE A 154 16.03 -0.37 20.06
CA PHE A 154 14.85 0.28 20.64
C PHE A 154 14.72 -0.10 22.12
N PRO A 155 14.05 0.74 22.96
CA PRO A 155 13.85 0.46 24.38
C PRO A 155 13.20 -0.91 24.63
N ALA A 156 13.73 -1.65 25.59
CA ALA A 156 13.29 -3.01 25.90
C ALA A 156 11.86 -3.09 26.46
N GLU A 157 11.36 -2.00 27.03
CA GLU A 157 10.01 -1.86 27.59
C GLU A 157 8.92 -1.58 26.55
N LEU A 158 9.28 -1.33 25.30
CA LEU A 158 8.31 -1.07 24.25
C LEU A 158 7.49 -2.31 23.90
N ASP A 159 6.19 -2.17 23.88
CA ASP A 159 5.31 -3.13 23.23
C ASP A 159 5.35 -2.93 21.71
N ALA A 160 6.10 -3.77 21.02
CA ALA A 160 6.29 -3.70 19.58
C ALA A 160 4.98 -3.65 18.81
N LYS A 161 3.96 -4.41 19.23
CA LYS A 161 2.67 -4.46 18.56
C LYS A 161 1.91 -3.15 18.70
N ASN A 162 1.81 -2.63 19.91
CA ASN A 162 1.06 -1.41 20.19
C ASN A 162 1.75 -0.20 19.57
N VAL A 163 3.07 -0.04 19.78
CA VAL A 163 3.80 1.11 19.23
C VAL A 163 3.78 1.13 17.69
N THR A 164 3.91 -0.02 17.05
CA THR A 164 3.85 -0.11 15.58
C THR A 164 2.46 0.24 15.05
N ALA A 165 1.39 -0.26 15.68
CA ALA A 165 0.02 0.05 15.28
C ALA A 165 -0.27 1.55 15.43
N GLU A 166 0.12 2.17 16.56
CA GLU A 166 -0.03 3.62 16.78
C GLU A 166 0.73 4.44 15.75
N ILE A 167 1.98 4.08 15.45
CA ILE A 167 2.78 4.75 14.41
C ILE A 167 2.08 4.61 13.06
N TYR A 168 1.66 3.42 12.67
CA TYR A 168 1.00 3.21 11.39
C TYR A 168 -0.29 4.04 11.25
N TYR A 169 -1.16 4.04 12.28
CA TYR A 169 -2.40 4.84 12.27
C TYR A 169 -2.11 6.33 12.16
N MET A 170 -1.09 6.81 12.87
CA MET A 170 -0.62 8.20 12.77
C MET A 170 -0.17 8.55 11.34
N TRP A 171 0.58 7.67 10.68
CA TRP A 171 1.04 7.88 9.30
C TRP A 171 -0.09 7.86 8.28
N ILE A 172 -1.09 7.00 8.44
CA ILE A 172 -2.31 7.02 7.61
C ILE A 172 -3.06 8.34 7.79
N GLY A 173 -3.25 8.80 9.03
CA GLY A 173 -3.87 10.09 9.32
C GLY A 173 -3.08 11.28 8.76
N ALA A 174 -1.76 11.28 8.92
CA ALA A 174 -0.88 12.31 8.37
C ALA A 174 -0.93 12.33 6.83
N THR A 175 -0.98 11.17 6.18
CA THR A 175 -1.14 11.07 4.72
C THR A 175 -2.44 11.70 4.25
N LEU A 176 -3.56 11.43 4.95
CA LEU A 176 -4.85 12.04 4.64
C LEU A 176 -4.79 13.57 4.78
N LEU A 177 -4.21 14.08 5.89
CA LEU A 177 -4.12 15.51 6.14
C LEU A 177 -3.18 16.23 5.15
N THR A 178 -2.08 15.61 4.75
CA THR A 178 -1.19 16.11 3.69
C THR A 178 -1.95 16.28 2.37
N LYS A 179 -2.82 15.33 2.04
CA LYS A 179 -3.66 15.40 0.85
C LYS A 179 -4.69 16.54 0.91
N VAL A 180 -5.21 16.85 2.11
CA VAL A 180 -6.20 17.93 2.32
C VAL A 180 -5.55 19.31 2.32
N SER A 181 -4.41 19.44 3.00
CA SER A 181 -3.72 20.73 3.19
C SER A 181 -2.77 21.11 2.06
N HIS A 182 -2.38 20.15 1.22
CA HIS A 182 -1.32 20.31 0.22
C HIS A 182 0.04 20.75 0.83
N THR A 183 0.28 20.42 2.11
CA THR A 183 1.57 20.65 2.79
C THR A 183 2.08 19.34 3.37
N ARG A 184 3.39 19.22 3.58
CA ARG A 184 4.01 18.02 4.16
C ARG A 184 4.09 18.03 5.69
N ASP A 185 3.62 19.10 6.34
CA ASP A 185 3.76 19.33 7.78
C ASP A 185 3.25 18.15 8.63
N ALA A 186 2.11 17.54 8.24
CA ALA A 186 1.55 16.40 8.97
C ALA A 186 2.47 15.18 8.94
N LEU A 187 3.10 14.89 7.79
CA LEU A 187 4.04 13.78 7.64
C LEU A 187 5.37 14.07 8.36
N GLU A 188 5.86 15.31 8.35
CA GLU A 188 7.04 15.70 9.11
C GLU A 188 6.83 15.55 10.62
N ARG A 189 5.65 15.94 11.12
CA ARG A 189 5.25 15.68 12.52
C ARG A 189 5.16 14.19 12.83
N ALA A 190 4.62 13.38 11.91
CA ALA A 190 4.57 11.94 12.07
C ALA A 190 5.97 11.32 12.12
N MET A 191 6.92 11.79 11.31
CA MET A 191 8.32 11.38 11.37
C MET A 191 8.96 11.72 12.73
N HIS A 192 8.78 12.96 13.20
CA HIS A 192 9.29 13.37 14.51
C HIS A 192 8.71 12.52 15.64
N ALA A 193 7.39 12.31 15.64
CA ALA A 193 6.73 11.49 16.64
C ALA A 193 7.16 10.00 16.56
N THR A 194 7.44 9.48 15.36
CA THR A 194 7.98 8.12 15.18
C THR A 194 9.36 7.99 15.85
N LYS A 195 10.25 8.93 15.60
CA LYS A 195 11.57 8.96 16.25
C LYS A 195 11.44 9.01 17.77
N SER A 196 10.63 9.91 18.29
CA SER A 196 10.41 10.06 19.75
C SER A 196 9.85 8.78 20.38
N ARG A 197 8.84 8.12 19.74
CA ARG A 197 8.25 6.88 20.27
C ARG A 197 9.20 5.69 20.29
N LEU A 198 10.16 5.66 19.38
CA LEU A 198 11.18 4.62 19.28
C LEU A 198 12.51 5.02 20.00
N ALA A 199 12.53 6.17 20.68
CA ALA A 199 13.71 6.76 21.32
C ALA A 199 14.91 6.88 20.35
N LEU A 200 14.63 7.35 19.13
CA LEU A 200 15.61 7.66 18.09
C LEU A 200 15.83 9.17 18.03
N ASP A 201 17.04 9.62 18.32
CA ASP A 201 17.45 11.03 18.26
C ASP A 201 17.60 11.55 16.81
#